data_b1039c1bea3ac2361b972afb285f39b1
#
_entry.id   b1039c1bea3ac2361b972afb285f39b1
#
_cell.length_a   1.000
_cell.length_b   1.000
_cell.length_c   1.000
_cell.angle_alpha   90.00
_cell.angle_beta   90.00
_cell.angle_gamma   90.00
#
_symmetry.space_group_name_H-M   'P 1'
#
loop_
_entity.id
_entity.type
_entity.pdbx_description
1 polymer ?
#
loop_
_entity_poly.entity_id
_entity_poly.type
_entity_poly.pdbx_seq_one_letter_code
_entity_poly.pdbx_strand_id
1 'polypeptide(L)'
;MGKIIGIDLGTTNSCVAVMEGGKPVVIANAEGLRTTPSVVAFSKTGERLVGDPAKRQAVTNADKTISSIKRHMGTDYKVEIDGKKYTPQEISAMILQKLKSDAENYLGEKVSEAVITVPAYFNDAQRQATKDAGKIAGLDVKRIINEPTAAALAYGLDNEHEQKIMVYDLGGGTFDVSIIEIGDGVIEVLATAGNNKLGGDDFDNAVTQYMLNDFKAKEGVDLSKDTMALQRLKEAAEKAKKELSSTTQTEINLPYITATAEGPKHFEMTLTRAKFDELTHDLVEKTAEPVKNALSDAGLTASELSKVLLVGGSTRIPAVQDKVKSLTGHEPSKTLNPDECVAIGASIQGGKLAGDAGAGDILLLDVTPLSLSIETMGGIATRLIERNTTIPTRKSQIFSTAADNQTAVDINVVQGERQFARDNKSLGQFRLDGIPPARRGVPQIEVTFDIDANGIVNVSAKDLGTGKEQHITITAGSNMSDEDIDKAVKEAAEFEAQDKKRKEAIDARNEADSMVFQTQKAMDEAGDKLDVSDKAAVETDLNALKALVDGSDPENMTDAQVDEIKAAKEKLMESAQKLFAKLYESQQAAGGAGPDMGAGAGPDMGAGASNGSAPYGDDVVDGDYKEV
;
A
#
# COMPACT_ATOMS: atom_id res chain seq x y z
N MET A 1 -6.86 -4.84 24.21
CA MET A 1 -6.93 -3.85 23.12
C MET A 1 -6.78 -4.60 21.82
N GLY A 2 -7.50 -4.22 20.77
CA GLY A 2 -7.34 -4.85 19.44
C GLY A 2 -5.94 -4.59 18.88
N LYS A 3 -5.50 -5.40 17.91
CA LYS A 3 -4.23 -5.21 17.22
C LYS A 3 -4.30 -3.97 16.34
N ILE A 4 -3.25 -3.15 16.36
CA ILE A 4 -3.05 -2.01 15.43
C ILE A 4 -2.11 -2.49 14.34
N ILE A 5 -2.59 -2.50 13.09
CA ILE A 5 -1.76 -2.89 11.95
C ILE A 5 -0.96 -1.71 11.41
N GLY A 6 0.24 -1.99 10.89
CA GLY A 6 1.05 -1.02 10.15
C GLY A 6 0.90 -1.24 8.66
N ILE A 7 0.56 -0.20 7.92
CA ILE A 7 0.33 -0.25 6.49
C ILE A 7 1.28 0.70 5.76
N ASP A 8 2.04 0.15 4.83
CA ASP A 8 2.67 0.90 3.75
C ASP A 8 1.70 0.97 2.57
N LEU A 9 1.08 2.13 2.36
CA LEU A 9 0.22 2.38 1.21
C LEU A 9 1.06 2.92 0.05
N GLY A 10 1.79 2.04 -0.64
CA GLY A 10 2.71 2.41 -1.70
C GLY A 10 2.03 2.77 -3.03
N THR A 11 2.73 3.49 -3.90
CA THR A 11 2.22 3.85 -5.25
C THR A 11 2.01 2.63 -6.14
N THR A 12 2.96 1.71 -6.14
CA THR A 12 2.95 0.51 -7.00
C THR A 12 2.57 -0.74 -6.24
N ASN A 13 3.12 -0.93 -5.03
CA ASN A 13 2.83 -2.05 -4.15
C ASN A 13 2.59 -1.52 -2.74
N SER A 14 1.69 -2.17 -2.02
CA SER A 14 1.40 -1.92 -0.62
C SER A 14 1.79 -3.13 0.23
N CYS A 15 2.04 -2.90 1.51
CA CYS A 15 2.46 -3.93 2.45
C CYS A 15 1.76 -3.73 3.79
N VAL A 16 1.45 -4.81 4.49
CA VAL A 16 0.86 -4.75 5.83
C VAL A 16 1.65 -5.62 6.80
N ALA A 17 1.84 -5.12 8.00
CA ALA A 17 2.55 -5.81 9.08
C ALA A 17 1.85 -5.59 10.42
N VAL A 18 2.17 -6.43 11.40
CA VAL A 18 1.63 -6.37 12.76
C VAL A 18 2.69 -6.77 13.79
N MET A 19 2.56 -6.29 15.02
CA MET A 19 3.38 -6.76 16.13
C MET A 19 2.82 -8.08 16.70
N GLU A 20 3.63 -9.13 16.68
CA GLU A 20 3.33 -10.43 17.29
C GLU A 20 4.49 -10.92 18.13
N GLY A 21 4.20 -11.35 19.37
CA GLY A 21 5.25 -11.87 20.26
C GLY A 21 6.42 -10.90 20.49
N GLY A 22 6.17 -9.60 20.41
CA GLY A 22 7.20 -8.56 20.57
C GLY A 22 8.06 -8.31 19.33
N LYS A 23 7.68 -8.87 18.18
CA LYS A 23 8.40 -8.68 16.90
C LYS A 23 7.44 -8.25 15.80
N PRO A 24 7.90 -7.43 14.84
CA PRO A 24 7.10 -7.09 13.67
C PRO A 24 7.04 -8.27 12.69
N VAL A 25 5.85 -8.58 12.19
CA VAL A 25 5.59 -9.65 11.22
C VAL A 25 4.88 -9.07 10.02
N VAL A 26 5.43 -9.26 8.83
CA VAL A 26 4.77 -8.91 7.57
C VAL A 26 3.73 -9.97 7.23
N ILE A 27 2.50 -9.53 7.01
CA ILE A 27 1.37 -10.39 6.70
C ILE A 27 1.36 -10.68 5.20
N ALA A 28 1.33 -11.97 4.84
CA ALA A 28 1.14 -12.37 3.46
C ALA A 28 -0.33 -12.17 3.03
N ASN A 29 -0.54 -11.73 1.79
CA ASN A 29 -1.88 -11.61 1.23
C ASN A 29 -2.50 -12.98 0.90
N ALA A 30 -3.76 -12.99 0.45
CA ALA A 30 -4.47 -14.22 0.08
C ALA A 30 -3.78 -15.02 -1.04
N GLU A 31 -2.96 -14.38 -1.85
CA GLU A 31 -2.16 -14.97 -2.92
C GLU A 31 -0.79 -15.51 -2.42
N GLY A 32 -0.52 -15.42 -1.11
CA GLY A 32 0.73 -15.87 -0.47
C GLY A 32 1.92 -14.91 -0.66
N LEU A 33 1.68 -13.70 -1.17
CA LEU A 33 2.72 -12.69 -1.41
C LEU A 33 2.80 -11.71 -0.23
N ARG A 34 4.00 -11.22 0.06
CA ARG A 34 4.25 -10.27 1.16
C ARG A 34 3.95 -8.81 0.81
N THR A 35 3.76 -8.53 -0.47
CA THR A 35 3.31 -7.23 -0.97
C THR A 35 2.09 -7.43 -1.87
N THR A 36 1.21 -6.44 -1.91
CA THR A 36 0.00 -6.42 -2.72
C THR A 36 0.10 -5.29 -3.75
N PRO A 37 -0.06 -5.55 -5.05
CA PRO A 37 -0.10 -4.48 -6.05
C PRO A 37 -1.16 -3.44 -5.70
N SER A 38 -0.80 -2.15 -5.76
CA SER A 38 -1.72 -1.02 -5.53
C SER A 38 -2.56 -0.77 -6.80
N VAL A 39 -3.28 -1.80 -7.23
CA VAL A 39 -4.08 -1.83 -8.46
C VAL A 39 -5.51 -2.21 -8.11
N VAL A 40 -6.46 -1.45 -8.67
CA VAL A 40 -7.89 -1.69 -8.54
C VAL A 40 -8.48 -1.83 -9.93
N ALA A 41 -9.32 -2.82 -10.15
CA ALA A 41 -10.03 -2.99 -11.41
C ALA A 41 -11.51 -3.30 -11.19
N PHE A 42 -12.33 -2.97 -12.20
CA PHE A 42 -13.74 -3.32 -12.22
C PHE A 42 -13.97 -4.27 -13.39
N SER A 43 -14.45 -5.47 -13.10
CA SER A 43 -14.74 -6.48 -14.12
C SER A 43 -15.91 -6.05 -15.03
N LYS A 44 -16.13 -6.78 -16.11
CA LYS A 44 -17.29 -6.54 -16.99
C LYS A 44 -18.63 -6.75 -16.26
N THR A 45 -18.65 -7.54 -15.21
CA THR A 45 -19.82 -7.80 -14.36
C THR A 45 -19.99 -6.79 -13.23
N GLY A 46 -19.09 -5.78 -13.14
CA GLY A 46 -19.11 -4.74 -12.08
C GLY A 46 -18.42 -5.17 -10.78
N GLU A 47 -17.76 -6.34 -10.77
CA GLU A 47 -16.99 -6.80 -9.62
C GLU A 47 -15.73 -5.96 -9.43
N ARG A 48 -15.42 -5.64 -8.17
CA ARG A 48 -14.21 -4.95 -7.79
C ARG A 48 -13.09 -5.96 -7.52
N LEU A 49 -11.99 -5.84 -8.25
CA LEU A 49 -10.77 -6.60 -8.08
C LEU A 49 -9.68 -5.69 -7.49
N VAL A 50 -8.89 -6.21 -6.56
CA VAL A 50 -7.79 -5.45 -5.93
C VAL A 50 -6.54 -6.34 -5.85
N GLY A 51 -5.37 -5.75 -6.09
CA GLY A 51 -4.09 -6.45 -5.99
C GLY A 51 -3.75 -7.27 -7.23
N ASP A 52 -3.24 -8.47 -7.02
CA ASP A 52 -2.82 -9.37 -8.09
C ASP A 52 -3.95 -9.75 -9.07
N PRO A 53 -5.17 -10.04 -8.62
CA PRO A 53 -6.30 -10.27 -9.53
C PRO A 53 -6.57 -9.08 -10.46
N ALA A 54 -6.50 -7.84 -9.93
CA ALA A 54 -6.67 -6.63 -10.73
C ALA A 54 -5.51 -6.45 -11.72
N LYS A 55 -4.27 -6.67 -11.30
CA LYS A 55 -3.07 -6.54 -12.14
C LYS A 55 -3.07 -7.56 -13.28
N ARG A 56 -3.42 -8.82 -13.02
CA ARG A 56 -3.40 -9.89 -14.03
C ARG A 56 -4.34 -9.66 -15.21
N GLN A 57 -5.47 -9.00 -14.99
CA GLN A 57 -6.45 -8.75 -16.05
C GLN A 57 -6.29 -7.36 -16.71
N ALA A 58 -5.31 -6.55 -16.28
CA ALA A 58 -5.12 -5.17 -16.74
C ALA A 58 -5.00 -5.04 -18.27
N VAL A 59 -4.31 -5.96 -18.93
CA VAL A 59 -4.16 -5.95 -20.39
C VAL A 59 -5.50 -6.06 -21.12
N THR A 60 -6.40 -6.93 -20.66
CA THR A 60 -7.70 -7.16 -21.30
C THR A 60 -8.80 -6.21 -20.85
N ASN A 61 -8.53 -5.40 -19.82
CA ASN A 61 -9.48 -4.51 -19.18
C ASN A 61 -8.80 -3.19 -18.74
N ALA A 62 -7.94 -2.66 -19.58
CA ALA A 62 -7.11 -1.49 -19.26
C ALA A 62 -7.93 -0.24 -18.91
N ASP A 63 -9.07 -0.03 -19.58
CA ASP A 63 -9.95 1.14 -19.36
C ASP A 63 -10.64 1.14 -17.98
N LYS A 64 -10.75 -0.03 -17.33
CA LYS A 64 -11.36 -0.18 -16.01
C LYS A 64 -10.35 -0.61 -14.93
N THR A 65 -9.06 -0.48 -15.23
CA THR A 65 -7.97 -0.82 -14.30
C THR A 65 -7.22 0.44 -13.91
N ILE A 66 -7.14 0.70 -12.60
CA ILE A 66 -6.54 1.88 -12.02
C ILE A 66 -5.25 1.47 -11.31
N SER A 67 -4.14 2.08 -11.67
CA SER A 67 -2.83 1.96 -11.02
C SER A 67 -2.30 3.34 -10.63
N SER A 68 -1.32 3.38 -9.72
CA SER A 68 -0.59 4.59 -9.33
C SER A 68 -1.47 5.74 -8.82
N ILE A 69 -2.65 5.41 -8.26
CA ILE A 69 -3.63 6.41 -7.80
C ILE A 69 -3.05 7.34 -6.72
N LYS A 70 -2.08 6.88 -5.93
CA LYS A 70 -1.40 7.66 -4.89
C LYS A 70 -0.79 8.96 -5.41
N ARG A 71 -0.39 9.02 -6.70
CA ARG A 71 0.11 10.24 -7.36
C ARG A 71 -0.93 11.35 -7.50
N HIS A 72 -2.21 11.02 -7.34
CA HIS A 72 -3.33 11.94 -7.43
C HIS A 72 -3.94 12.27 -6.06
N MET A 73 -3.41 11.75 -4.95
CA MET A 73 -3.88 12.06 -3.60
C MET A 73 -3.80 13.57 -3.33
N GLY A 74 -4.83 14.10 -2.68
CA GLY A 74 -4.92 15.53 -2.37
C GLY A 74 -5.18 16.44 -3.59
N THR A 75 -5.68 15.87 -4.72
CA THR A 75 -6.10 16.61 -5.91
C THR A 75 -7.56 16.36 -6.23
N ASP A 76 -8.12 17.13 -7.15
CA ASP A 76 -9.50 17.00 -7.66
C ASP A 76 -9.66 15.94 -8.77
N TYR A 77 -8.62 15.16 -9.00
CA TYR A 77 -8.62 14.07 -9.98
C TYR A 77 -9.74 13.07 -9.68
N LYS A 78 -10.42 12.61 -10.73
CA LYS A 78 -11.46 11.58 -10.63
C LYS A 78 -11.32 10.57 -11.74
N VAL A 79 -11.46 9.30 -11.38
CA VAL A 79 -11.56 8.19 -12.32
C VAL A 79 -13.03 7.92 -12.59
N GLU A 80 -13.41 7.85 -13.86
CA GLU A 80 -14.79 7.51 -14.25
C GLU A 80 -14.85 6.06 -14.73
N ILE A 81 -15.63 5.24 -14.04
CA ILE A 81 -15.89 3.83 -14.36
C ILE A 81 -17.39 3.61 -14.43
N ASP A 82 -17.89 3.18 -15.56
CA ASP A 82 -19.31 2.87 -15.79
C ASP A 82 -20.25 4.01 -15.37
N GLY A 83 -19.84 5.27 -15.62
CA GLY A 83 -20.59 6.47 -15.28
C GLY A 83 -20.50 6.91 -13.81
N LYS A 84 -19.81 6.15 -12.95
CA LYS A 84 -19.48 6.54 -11.58
C LYS A 84 -18.09 7.16 -11.51
N LYS A 85 -17.96 8.27 -10.80
CA LYS A 85 -16.69 8.97 -10.58
C LYS A 85 -16.15 8.62 -9.20
N TYR A 86 -14.92 8.14 -9.17
CA TYR A 86 -14.20 7.79 -7.95
C TYR A 86 -13.06 8.78 -7.68
N THR A 87 -12.94 9.20 -6.45
CA THR A 87 -11.82 10.02 -5.96
C THR A 87 -10.58 9.14 -5.70
N PRO A 88 -9.37 9.73 -5.64
CA PRO A 88 -8.18 8.99 -5.22
C PRO A 88 -8.31 8.35 -3.84
N GLN A 89 -9.04 8.99 -2.92
CA GLN A 89 -9.32 8.47 -1.58
C GLN A 89 -10.16 7.18 -1.63
N GLU A 90 -11.23 7.17 -2.45
CA GLU A 90 -12.08 5.98 -2.62
C GLU A 90 -11.31 4.80 -3.23
N ILE A 91 -10.50 5.03 -4.26
CA ILE A 91 -9.67 3.98 -4.87
C ILE A 91 -8.61 3.48 -3.88
N SER A 92 -7.95 4.39 -3.15
CA SER A 92 -6.98 4.01 -2.10
C SER A 92 -7.64 3.24 -0.96
N ALA A 93 -8.87 3.59 -0.59
CA ALA A 93 -9.65 2.87 0.41
C ALA A 93 -9.92 1.42 0.01
N MET A 94 -10.15 1.13 -1.28
CA MET A 94 -10.32 -0.24 -1.77
C MET A 94 -9.05 -1.07 -1.57
N ILE A 95 -7.86 -0.47 -1.76
CA ILE A 95 -6.58 -1.12 -1.47
C ILE A 95 -6.44 -1.37 0.03
N LEU A 96 -6.75 -0.36 0.86
CA LEU A 96 -6.71 -0.49 2.32
C LEU A 96 -7.68 -1.55 2.85
N GLN A 97 -8.87 -1.68 2.27
CA GLN A 97 -9.82 -2.74 2.61
C GLN A 97 -9.27 -4.14 2.32
N LYS A 98 -8.57 -4.32 1.17
CA LYS A 98 -7.91 -5.60 0.85
C LYS A 98 -6.85 -5.93 1.90
N LEU A 99 -5.97 -4.99 2.25
CA LEU A 99 -4.93 -5.18 3.26
C LEU A 99 -5.52 -5.46 4.64
N LYS A 100 -6.60 -4.76 5.02
CA LYS A 100 -7.35 -5.01 6.25
C LYS A 100 -7.92 -6.43 6.27
N SER A 101 -8.57 -6.86 5.18
CA SER A 101 -9.12 -8.20 5.05
C SER A 101 -8.05 -9.28 5.15
N ASP A 102 -6.88 -9.08 4.51
CA ASP A 102 -5.75 -9.99 4.61
C ASP A 102 -5.22 -10.08 6.05
N ALA A 103 -5.15 -8.94 6.75
CA ALA A 103 -4.76 -8.89 8.16
C ALA A 103 -5.78 -9.59 9.07
N GLU A 104 -7.08 -9.37 8.87
CA GLU A 104 -8.15 -10.05 9.62
C GLU A 104 -8.13 -11.56 9.39
N ASN A 105 -7.90 -12.02 8.16
CA ASN A 105 -7.77 -13.43 7.83
C ASN A 105 -6.54 -14.07 8.51
N TYR A 106 -5.43 -13.36 8.55
CA TYR A 106 -4.20 -13.82 9.19
C TYR A 106 -4.36 -13.89 10.72
N LEU A 107 -4.92 -12.84 11.32
CA LEU A 107 -5.06 -12.72 12.79
C LEU A 107 -6.24 -13.54 13.35
N GLY A 108 -7.23 -13.89 12.53
CA GLY A 108 -8.47 -14.54 12.98
C GLY A 108 -9.38 -13.61 13.79
N GLU A 109 -9.14 -12.30 13.79
CA GLU A 109 -9.93 -11.29 14.50
C GLU A 109 -10.16 -10.04 13.66
N LYS A 110 -11.14 -9.23 14.06
CA LYS A 110 -11.43 -7.95 13.40
C LYS A 110 -10.35 -6.90 13.67
N VAL A 111 -9.98 -6.17 12.63
CA VAL A 111 -9.04 -5.07 12.69
C VAL A 111 -9.76 -3.75 12.44
N SER A 112 -9.71 -2.85 13.41
CA SER A 112 -10.35 -1.53 13.33
C SER A 112 -9.38 -0.35 13.37
N GLU A 113 -8.11 -0.58 13.68
CA GLU A 113 -7.13 0.46 13.93
C GLU A 113 -5.86 0.24 13.10
N ALA A 114 -5.29 1.34 12.57
CA ALA A 114 -4.09 1.27 11.76
C ALA A 114 -3.15 2.47 11.95
N VAL A 115 -1.86 2.24 11.69
CA VAL A 115 -0.87 3.27 11.35
C VAL A 115 -0.63 3.18 9.85
N ILE A 116 -0.77 4.29 9.13
CA ILE A 116 -0.61 4.33 7.67
C ILE A 116 0.56 5.26 7.33
N THR A 117 1.39 4.85 6.38
CA THR A 117 2.54 5.64 5.96
C THR A 117 2.23 6.56 4.79
N VAL A 118 2.98 7.65 4.72
CA VAL A 118 2.96 8.61 3.61
C VAL A 118 4.38 9.02 3.26
N PRO A 119 4.67 9.42 2.01
CA PRO A 119 5.92 10.07 1.67
C PRO A 119 6.20 11.27 2.58
N ALA A 120 7.47 11.47 2.96
CA ALA A 120 7.83 12.57 3.86
C ALA A 120 7.49 13.95 3.26
N TYR A 121 7.59 14.07 1.94
CA TYR A 121 7.33 15.31 1.20
C TYR A 121 5.86 15.51 0.80
N PHE A 122 4.93 14.67 1.32
CA PHE A 122 3.49 14.89 1.16
C PHE A 122 3.08 16.17 1.89
N ASN A 123 2.30 17.00 1.19
CA ASN A 123 1.67 18.17 1.77
C ASN A 123 0.46 17.78 2.64
N ASP A 124 -0.07 18.75 3.37
CA ASP A 124 -1.20 18.54 4.28
C ASP A 124 -2.43 17.91 3.59
N ALA A 125 -2.79 18.37 2.40
CA ALA A 125 -3.89 17.83 1.62
C ALA A 125 -3.74 16.34 1.30
N GLN A 126 -2.54 15.91 0.96
CA GLN A 126 -2.24 14.52 0.64
C GLN A 126 -2.28 13.64 1.91
N ARG A 127 -1.82 14.17 3.05
CA ARG A 127 -1.90 13.50 4.37
C ARG A 127 -3.34 13.31 4.82
N GLN A 128 -4.15 14.37 4.75
CA GLN A 128 -5.57 14.31 5.09
C GLN A 128 -6.32 13.34 4.17
N ALA A 129 -6.07 13.39 2.84
CA ALA A 129 -6.66 12.45 1.89
C ALA A 129 -6.31 10.99 2.20
N THR A 130 -5.10 10.71 2.69
CA THR A 130 -4.69 9.37 3.12
C THR A 130 -5.44 8.94 4.39
N LYS A 131 -5.63 9.86 5.34
CA LYS A 131 -6.43 9.60 6.55
C LYS A 131 -7.88 9.32 6.23
N ASP A 132 -8.46 10.09 5.30
CA ASP A 132 -9.83 9.91 4.81
C ASP A 132 -9.99 8.54 4.11
N ALA A 133 -9.02 8.13 3.28
CA ALA A 133 -9.01 6.80 2.67
C ALA A 133 -9.03 5.68 3.71
N GLY A 134 -8.28 5.83 4.81
CA GLY A 134 -8.31 4.91 5.95
C GLY A 134 -9.69 4.85 6.60
N LYS A 135 -10.34 6.01 6.84
CA LYS A 135 -11.69 6.10 7.39
C LYS A 135 -12.71 5.43 6.47
N ILE A 136 -12.65 5.67 5.16
CA ILE A 136 -13.51 5.02 4.16
C ILE A 136 -13.33 3.49 4.17
N ALA A 137 -12.08 3.02 4.37
CA ALA A 137 -11.78 1.59 4.50
C ALA A 137 -12.27 0.96 5.83
N GLY A 138 -12.87 1.74 6.71
CA GLY A 138 -13.33 1.28 8.03
C GLY A 138 -12.16 1.10 9.02
N LEU A 139 -11.11 1.91 8.89
CA LEU A 139 -9.97 1.95 9.79
C LEU A 139 -9.94 3.28 10.58
N ASP A 140 -9.82 3.21 11.89
CA ASP A 140 -9.42 4.35 12.71
C ASP A 140 -7.90 4.55 12.57
N VAL A 141 -7.51 5.58 11.84
CA VAL A 141 -6.10 5.91 11.57
C VAL A 141 -5.50 6.59 12.80
N LYS A 142 -4.85 5.81 13.65
CA LYS A 142 -4.23 6.30 14.89
C LYS A 142 -3.07 7.22 14.65
N ARG A 143 -2.32 6.99 13.58
CA ARG A 143 -1.16 7.80 13.20
C ARG A 143 -0.94 7.75 11.69
N ILE A 144 -0.61 8.89 11.12
CA ILE A 144 0.09 9.00 9.84
C ILE A 144 1.59 9.15 10.17
N ILE A 145 2.43 8.31 9.59
CA ILE A 145 3.89 8.34 9.78
C ILE A 145 4.60 8.48 8.42
N ASN A 146 5.69 9.22 8.39
CA ASN A 146 6.48 9.34 7.16
C ASN A 146 7.20 8.02 6.82
N GLU A 147 7.23 7.64 5.54
CA GLU A 147 7.88 6.42 5.05
C GLU A 147 9.34 6.30 5.49
N PRO A 148 10.20 7.33 5.34
CA PRO A 148 11.59 7.24 5.81
C PRO A 148 11.70 7.14 7.34
N THR A 149 10.80 7.76 8.09
CA THR A 149 10.74 7.65 9.55
C THR A 149 10.36 6.22 9.97
N ALA A 150 9.40 5.60 9.29
CA ALA A 150 9.04 4.21 9.50
C ALA A 150 10.21 3.27 9.16
N ALA A 151 10.92 3.49 8.06
CA ALA A 151 12.11 2.72 7.71
C ALA A 151 13.23 2.86 8.75
N ALA A 152 13.45 4.07 9.27
CA ALA A 152 14.41 4.30 10.35
C ALA A 152 14.00 3.58 11.65
N LEU A 153 12.70 3.52 11.96
CA LEU A 153 12.18 2.78 13.11
C LEU A 153 12.42 1.27 12.95
N ALA A 154 12.18 0.73 11.75
CA ALA A 154 12.48 -0.67 11.45
C ALA A 154 13.98 -1.00 11.57
N TYR A 155 14.84 -0.05 11.19
CA TYR A 155 16.30 -0.17 11.33
C TYR A 155 16.75 0.01 12.79
N GLY A 156 16.15 0.95 13.51
CA GLY A 156 16.58 1.40 14.84
C GLY A 156 16.30 0.42 15.97
N LEU A 157 15.35 -0.52 15.82
CA LEU A 157 15.04 -1.50 16.86
C LEU A 157 16.24 -2.34 17.30
N ASP A 158 17.16 -2.61 16.39
CA ASP A 158 18.35 -3.44 16.64
C ASP A 158 19.62 -2.60 16.84
N ASN A 159 19.53 -1.26 16.84
CA ASN A 159 20.69 -0.36 16.86
C ASN A 159 20.55 0.70 17.97
N GLU A 160 21.18 0.44 19.10
CA GLU A 160 21.14 1.31 20.30
C GLU A 160 22.17 2.46 20.28
N HIS A 161 23.07 2.52 19.30
CA HIS A 161 24.13 3.53 19.26
C HIS A 161 23.68 4.80 18.56
N GLU A 162 24.10 5.94 19.07
CA GLU A 162 23.91 7.26 18.45
C GLU A 162 24.53 7.26 17.05
N GLN A 163 23.72 7.58 16.03
CA GLN A 163 24.14 7.60 14.64
C GLN A 163 23.27 8.55 13.81
N LYS A 164 23.90 9.16 12.80
CA LYS A 164 23.22 9.98 11.79
C LYS A 164 23.13 9.18 10.52
N ILE A 165 21.93 8.97 10.04
CA ILE A 165 21.66 8.17 8.84
C ILE A 165 20.97 9.00 7.78
N MET A 166 21.17 8.63 6.53
CA MET A 166 20.34 9.08 5.41
C MET A 166 19.40 7.95 5.01
N VAL A 167 18.12 8.24 4.93
CA VAL A 167 17.15 7.37 4.27
C VAL A 167 16.89 7.92 2.87
N TYR A 168 17.23 7.13 1.86
CA TYR A 168 17.02 7.43 0.44
C TYR A 168 15.92 6.53 -0.07
N ASP A 169 14.72 7.08 -0.22
CA ASP A 169 13.50 6.37 -0.59
C ASP A 169 13.09 6.72 -2.01
N LEU A 170 13.31 5.80 -2.95
CA LEU A 170 12.85 5.90 -4.33
C LEU A 170 11.81 4.82 -4.60
N GLY A 171 10.56 5.20 -4.41
CA GLY A 171 9.40 4.35 -4.62
C GLY A 171 8.95 4.27 -6.08
N GLY A 172 7.71 3.86 -6.29
CA GLY A 172 7.10 3.81 -7.63
C GLY A 172 6.72 5.19 -8.16
N GLY A 173 6.32 6.13 -7.29
CA GLY A 173 5.77 7.42 -7.68
C GLY A 173 6.44 8.64 -7.07
N THR A 174 7.16 8.47 -5.98
CA THR A 174 7.78 9.54 -5.17
C THR A 174 9.23 9.24 -4.87
N PHE A 175 9.98 10.30 -4.63
CA PHE A 175 11.35 10.27 -4.16
C PHE A 175 11.49 11.14 -2.92
N ASP A 176 11.96 10.56 -1.81
CA ASP A 176 12.21 11.25 -0.55
C ASP A 176 13.62 10.97 -0.04
N VAL A 177 14.23 11.99 0.55
CA VAL A 177 15.49 11.89 1.28
C VAL A 177 15.30 12.49 2.65
N SER A 178 15.60 11.74 3.70
CA SER A 178 15.57 12.24 5.08
C SER A 178 16.89 12.00 5.78
N ILE A 179 17.35 13.00 6.50
CA ILE A 179 18.49 12.90 7.42
C ILE A 179 17.91 12.70 8.82
N ILE A 180 18.30 11.61 9.44
CA ILE A 180 17.71 11.15 10.70
C ILE A 180 18.81 10.87 11.71
N GLU A 181 18.64 11.35 12.93
CA GLU A 181 19.45 11.02 14.07
C GLU A 181 18.74 9.98 14.94
N ILE A 182 19.46 8.91 15.25
CA ILE A 182 19.00 7.81 16.10
C ILE A 182 19.90 7.77 17.33
N GLY A 183 19.36 7.84 18.51
CA GLY A 183 20.12 7.76 19.76
C GLY A 183 19.23 7.91 20.99
N ASP A 184 19.63 7.32 22.12
CA ASP A 184 19.00 7.44 23.44
C ASP A 184 17.46 7.20 23.44
N GLY A 185 16.99 6.27 22.59
CA GLY A 185 15.56 5.97 22.46
C GLY A 185 14.77 7.03 21.67
N VAL A 186 15.46 7.93 20.95
CA VAL A 186 14.85 8.95 20.09
C VAL A 186 15.23 8.71 18.63
N ILE A 187 14.27 8.84 17.74
CA ILE A 187 14.47 8.94 16.30
C ILE A 187 14.00 10.34 15.90
N GLU A 188 14.94 11.19 15.55
CA GLU A 188 14.69 12.58 15.19
C GLU A 188 15.02 12.81 13.72
N VAL A 189 14.05 13.32 12.97
CA VAL A 189 14.27 13.80 11.60
C VAL A 189 14.88 15.19 11.68
N LEU A 190 16.11 15.36 11.18
CA LEU A 190 16.81 16.65 11.13
C LEU A 190 16.37 17.47 9.92
N ALA A 191 16.22 16.81 8.78
CA ALA A 191 15.77 17.44 7.54
C ALA A 191 15.17 16.42 6.57
N THR A 192 14.25 16.88 5.72
CA THR A 192 13.70 16.11 4.62
C THR A 192 13.59 16.95 3.36
N ALA A 193 13.81 16.33 2.22
CA ALA A 193 13.61 16.90 0.89
C ALA A 193 13.11 15.81 -0.06
N GLY A 194 12.45 16.19 -1.16
CA GLY A 194 11.89 15.17 -2.04
C GLY A 194 11.31 15.70 -3.34
N ASN A 195 10.73 14.77 -4.11
CA ASN A 195 10.02 15.04 -5.34
C ASN A 195 8.83 14.08 -5.48
N ASN A 196 7.62 14.58 -5.32
CA ASN A 196 6.38 13.81 -5.37
C ASN A 196 5.99 13.34 -6.80
N LYS A 197 6.82 13.63 -7.81
CA LYS A 197 6.61 13.25 -9.21
C LYS A 197 7.82 12.56 -9.83
N LEU A 198 8.62 11.88 -9.01
CA LEU A 198 9.79 11.11 -9.43
C LEU A 198 9.74 9.72 -8.79
N GLY A 199 9.70 8.68 -9.60
CA GLY A 199 9.69 7.30 -9.11
C GLY A 199 9.75 6.28 -10.23
N GLY A 200 9.64 5.00 -9.91
CA GLY A 200 9.75 3.88 -10.82
C GLY A 200 8.83 3.93 -12.04
N ASP A 201 7.64 4.52 -11.89
CA ASP A 201 6.70 4.73 -13.01
C ASP A 201 7.29 5.64 -14.10
N ASP A 202 8.14 6.60 -13.72
CA ASP A 202 8.78 7.50 -14.68
C ASP A 202 9.87 6.76 -15.47
N PHE A 203 10.59 5.83 -14.83
CA PHE A 203 11.53 4.92 -15.50
C PHE A 203 10.79 4.00 -16.48
N ASP A 204 9.66 3.42 -16.08
CA ASP A 204 8.82 2.58 -16.94
C ASP A 204 8.28 3.38 -18.14
N ASN A 205 7.84 4.61 -17.91
CA ASN A 205 7.38 5.50 -18.97
C ASN A 205 8.49 5.85 -19.97
N ALA A 206 9.72 6.07 -19.52
CA ALA A 206 10.86 6.33 -20.41
C ALA A 206 11.12 5.13 -21.35
N VAL A 207 11.09 3.91 -20.82
CA VAL A 207 11.24 2.68 -21.61
C VAL A 207 10.04 2.49 -22.54
N THR A 208 8.81 2.69 -22.04
CA THR A 208 7.57 2.59 -22.84
C THR A 208 7.61 3.55 -24.02
N GLN A 209 8.02 4.80 -23.80
CA GLN A 209 8.12 5.78 -24.87
C GLN A 209 9.19 5.40 -25.90
N TYR A 210 10.32 4.84 -25.46
CA TYR A 210 11.35 4.32 -26.36
C TYR A 210 10.81 3.20 -27.23
N MET A 211 10.08 2.23 -26.66
CA MET A 211 9.46 1.13 -27.41
C MET A 211 8.41 1.62 -28.40
N LEU A 212 7.56 2.58 -28.01
CA LEU A 212 6.57 3.21 -28.90
C LEU A 212 7.22 3.86 -30.11
N ASN A 213 8.30 4.62 -29.89
CA ASN A 213 9.03 5.31 -30.95
C ASN A 213 9.74 4.32 -31.89
N ASP A 214 10.36 3.27 -31.36
CA ASP A 214 11.03 2.24 -32.13
C ASP A 214 10.04 1.47 -33.02
N PHE A 215 8.89 1.07 -32.47
CA PHE A 215 7.86 0.38 -33.24
C PHE A 215 7.28 1.26 -34.35
N LYS A 216 6.99 2.52 -34.01
CA LYS A 216 6.50 3.49 -35.00
C LYS A 216 7.50 3.74 -36.13
N ALA A 217 8.80 3.77 -35.82
CA ALA A 217 9.85 3.95 -36.83
C ALA A 217 9.99 2.70 -37.74
N LYS A 218 9.83 1.49 -37.20
CA LYS A 218 9.99 0.23 -37.94
C LYS A 218 8.73 -0.17 -38.72
N GLU A 219 7.55 -0.05 -38.10
CA GLU A 219 6.30 -0.58 -38.62
C GLU A 219 5.33 0.51 -39.14
N GLY A 220 5.64 1.81 -38.90
CA GLY A 220 4.78 2.92 -39.29
C GLY A 220 3.49 3.06 -38.47
N VAL A 221 3.32 2.26 -37.41
CA VAL A 221 2.09 2.18 -36.59
C VAL A 221 2.30 2.85 -35.24
N ASP A 222 1.35 3.66 -34.83
CA ASP A 222 1.35 4.35 -33.53
C ASP A 222 0.54 3.57 -32.50
N LEU A 223 1.24 2.80 -31.66
CA LEU A 223 0.62 1.98 -30.60
C LEU A 223 0.09 2.79 -29.40
N SER A 224 0.41 4.10 -29.31
CA SER A 224 -0.07 4.94 -28.21
C SER A 224 -1.60 5.11 -28.18
N LYS A 225 -2.26 4.82 -29.30
CA LYS A 225 -3.71 4.91 -29.48
C LYS A 225 -4.44 3.58 -29.22
N ASP A 226 -3.70 2.50 -29.08
CA ASP A 226 -4.23 1.17 -28.75
C ASP A 226 -4.01 0.92 -27.26
N THR A 227 -5.09 1.00 -26.48
CA THR A 227 -5.05 0.88 -25.01
C THR A 227 -4.46 -0.46 -24.57
N MET A 228 -4.81 -1.55 -25.28
CA MET A 228 -4.31 -2.89 -24.95
C MET A 228 -2.81 -3.01 -25.27
N ALA A 229 -2.38 -2.54 -26.44
CA ALA A 229 -0.98 -2.54 -26.81
C ALA A 229 -0.14 -1.68 -25.87
N LEU A 230 -0.65 -0.48 -25.52
CA LEU A 230 0.01 0.42 -24.58
C LEU A 230 0.17 -0.22 -23.19
N GLN A 231 -0.86 -0.90 -22.68
CA GLN A 231 -0.80 -1.59 -21.39
C GLN A 231 0.24 -2.73 -21.43
N ARG A 232 0.28 -3.52 -22.51
CA ARG A 232 1.28 -4.57 -22.68
C ARG A 232 2.71 -4.02 -22.73
N LEU A 233 2.92 -2.88 -23.39
CA LEU A 233 4.22 -2.19 -23.42
C LEU A 233 4.62 -1.71 -22.02
N LYS A 234 3.70 -1.12 -21.24
CA LYS A 234 3.98 -0.69 -19.87
C LYS A 234 4.37 -1.85 -18.96
N GLU A 235 3.66 -2.97 -19.03
CA GLU A 235 3.99 -4.17 -18.25
C GLU A 235 5.36 -4.74 -18.66
N ALA A 236 5.66 -4.75 -19.96
CA ALA A 236 6.96 -5.18 -20.46
C ALA A 236 8.09 -4.25 -20.03
N ALA A 237 7.84 -2.93 -19.97
CA ALA A 237 8.80 -1.94 -19.47
C ALA A 237 9.10 -2.15 -17.98
N GLU A 238 8.06 -2.32 -17.14
CA GLU A 238 8.24 -2.61 -15.70
C GLU A 238 9.04 -3.91 -15.50
N LYS A 239 8.70 -4.96 -16.26
CA LYS A 239 9.42 -6.24 -16.21
C LYS A 239 10.88 -6.06 -16.63
N ALA A 240 11.14 -5.40 -17.75
CA ALA A 240 12.49 -5.14 -18.23
C ALA A 240 13.33 -4.33 -17.23
N LYS A 241 12.77 -3.28 -16.62
CA LYS A 241 13.42 -2.52 -15.54
C LYS A 241 13.84 -3.42 -14.38
N LYS A 242 12.96 -4.33 -13.94
CA LYS A 242 13.26 -5.28 -12.85
C LYS A 242 14.37 -6.25 -13.24
N GLU A 243 14.31 -6.84 -14.41
CA GLU A 243 15.31 -7.78 -14.92
C GLU A 243 16.68 -7.11 -15.11
N LEU A 244 16.73 -5.89 -15.65
CA LEU A 244 17.94 -5.13 -15.85
C LEU A 244 18.61 -4.67 -14.54
N SER A 245 17.94 -4.78 -13.40
CA SER A 245 18.59 -4.58 -12.10
C SER A 245 19.56 -5.70 -11.74
N SER A 246 19.39 -6.91 -12.32
CA SER A 246 20.27 -8.06 -12.09
C SER A 246 21.03 -8.52 -13.34
N THR A 247 20.48 -8.32 -14.55
CA THR A 247 21.09 -8.73 -15.83
C THR A 247 21.61 -7.52 -16.60
N THR A 248 22.50 -7.74 -17.58
CA THR A 248 23.03 -6.69 -18.47
C THR A 248 22.17 -6.45 -19.70
N GLN A 249 21.26 -7.37 -20.00
CA GLN A 249 20.30 -7.23 -21.10
C GLN A 249 19.07 -8.09 -20.83
N THR A 250 17.96 -7.74 -21.46
CA THR A 250 16.70 -8.49 -21.44
C THR A 250 16.04 -8.49 -22.80
N GLU A 251 15.28 -9.54 -23.09
CA GLU A 251 14.49 -9.65 -24.33
C GLU A 251 13.03 -9.30 -24.04
N ILE A 252 12.49 -8.39 -24.82
CA ILE A 252 11.08 -7.99 -24.81
C ILE A 252 10.45 -8.61 -26.05
N ASN A 253 9.52 -9.55 -25.87
CA ASN A 253 8.79 -10.19 -26.95
C ASN A 253 7.29 -10.13 -26.65
N LEU A 254 6.56 -9.38 -27.48
CA LEU A 254 5.12 -9.18 -27.38
C LEU A 254 4.46 -9.61 -28.69
N PRO A 255 4.16 -10.91 -28.85
CA PRO A 255 3.52 -11.42 -30.06
C PRO A 255 2.11 -10.82 -30.20
N TYR A 256 1.71 -10.58 -31.45
CA TYR A 256 0.38 -10.04 -31.78
C TYR A 256 0.08 -8.74 -31.03
N ILE A 257 1.04 -7.78 -31.04
CA ILE A 257 0.89 -6.52 -30.30
C ILE A 257 -0.23 -5.67 -30.89
N THR A 258 -0.40 -5.72 -32.21
CA THR A 258 -1.50 -5.07 -32.94
C THR A 258 -1.79 -5.80 -34.26
N ALA A 259 -2.91 -5.48 -34.90
CA ALA A 259 -3.29 -5.97 -36.23
C ALA A 259 -3.39 -4.79 -37.21
N THR A 260 -2.83 -4.97 -38.40
CA THR A 260 -2.90 -4.01 -39.52
C THR A 260 -3.57 -4.65 -40.74
N ALA A 261 -3.81 -3.86 -41.79
CA ALA A 261 -4.32 -4.40 -43.05
C ALA A 261 -3.38 -5.44 -43.70
N GLU A 262 -2.08 -5.40 -43.35
CA GLU A 262 -1.07 -6.34 -43.84
C GLU A 262 -0.97 -7.61 -42.99
N GLY A 263 -1.71 -7.68 -41.88
CA GLY A 263 -1.72 -8.78 -40.93
C GLY A 263 -1.29 -8.40 -39.51
N PRO A 264 -1.14 -9.40 -38.63
CA PRO A 264 -0.69 -9.17 -37.27
C PRO A 264 0.76 -8.72 -37.23
N LYS A 265 1.06 -7.78 -36.33
CA LYS A 265 2.42 -7.29 -36.05
C LYS A 265 2.87 -7.77 -34.66
N HIS A 266 4.17 -7.98 -34.53
CA HIS A 266 4.82 -8.43 -33.31
C HIS A 266 5.81 -7.36 -32.87
N PHE A 267 6.00 -7.21 -31.54
CA PHE A 267 7.06 -6.35 -31.00
C PHE A 267 8.16 -7.24 -30.42
N GLU A 268 9.37 -7.05 -30.91
CA GLU A 268 10.58 -7.71 -30.41
C GLU A 268 11.70 -6.70 -30.25
N MET A 269 12.35 -6.73 -29.09
CA MET A 269 13.47 -5.84 -28.78
C MET A 269 14.38 -6.48 -27.73
N THR A 270 15.69 -6.39 -27.94
CA THR A 270 16.68 -6.60 -26.87
C THR A 270 17.00 -5.26 -26.25
N LEU A 271 16.71 -5.07 -24.97
CA LEU A 271 17.04 -3.88 -24.20
C LEU A 271 18.25 -4.17 -23.31
N THR A 272 19.33 -3.39 -23.49
CA THR A 272 20.51 -3.49 -22.65
C THR A 272 20.42 -2.55 -21.44
N ARG A 273 21.10 -2.89 -20.34
CA ARG A 273 21.22 -1.99 -19.17
C ARG A 273 21.81 -0.64 -19.55
N ALA A 274 22.85 -0.63 -20.41
CA ALA A 274 23.45 0.61 -20.88
C ALA A 274 22.44 1.53 -21.61
N LYS A 275 21.53 0.94 -22.42
CA LYS A 275 20.46 1.71 -23.06
C LYS A 275 19.39 2.15 -22.07
N PHE A 276 19.05 1.33 -21.12
CA PHE A 276 18.14 1.70 -20.01
C PHE A 276 18.72 2.87 -19.21
N ASP A 277 20.00 2.79 -18.83
CA ASP A 277 20.68 3.85 -18.08
C ASP A 277 20.74 5.16 -18.89
N GLU A 278 20.98 5.10 -20.21
CA GLU A 278 20.90 6.27 -21.10
C GLU A 278 19.51 6.90 -21.08
N LEU A 279 18.45 6.10 -21.23
CA LEU A 279 17.06 6.57 -21.27
C LEU A 279 16.58 7.18 -19.95
N THR A 280 17.16 6.75 -18.83
CA THR A 280 16.73 7.14 -17.49
C THR A 280 17.74 8.03 -16.75
N HIS A 281 18.82 8.42 -17.42
CA HIS A 281 19.90 9.24 -16.86
C HIS A 281 19.36 10.48 -16.13
N ASP A 282 18.52 11.26 -16.80
CA ASP A 282 17.97 12.49 -16.24
C ASP A 282 17.09 12.26 -15.01
N LEU A 283 16.43 11.09 -14.90
CA LEU A 283 15.64 10.73 -13.72
C LEU A 283 16.55 10.45 -12.53
N VAL A 284 17.66 9.75 -12.76
CA VAL A 284 18.69 9.50 -11.73
C VAL A 284 19.32 10.82 -11.28
N GLU A 285 19.68 11.70 -12.22
CA GLU A 285 20.27 13.02 -11.91
C GLU A 285 19.34 13.90 -11.06
N LYS A 286 18.03 13.85 -11.28
CA LYS A 286 17.04 14.62 -10.49
C LYS A 286 17.03 14.25 -9.00
N THR A 287 17.58 13.12 -8.61
CA THR A 287 17.70 12.74 -7.19
C THR A 287 18.82 13.48 -6.46
N ALA A 288 19.79 14.06 -7.19
CA ALA A 288 20.96 14.70 -6.60
C ALA A 288 20.63 15.99 -5.83
N GLU A 289 19.71 16.79 -6.35
CA GLU A 289 19.35 18.06 -5.72
C GLU A 289 18.67 17.87 -4.35
N PRO A 290 17.64 17.00 -4.20
CA PRO A 290 17.06 16.72 -2.88
C PRO A 290 18.08 16.17 -1.87
N VAL A 291 19.03 15.32 -2.31
CA VAL A 291 20.10 14.81 -1.41
C VAL A 291 20.96 15.95 -0.88
N LYS A 292 21.40 16.87 -1.74
CA LYS A 292 22.19 18.03 -1.33
C LYS A 292 21.41 18.96 -0.41
N ASN A 293 20.14 19.19 -0.72
CA ASN A 293 19.28 20.05 0.08
C ASN A 293 19.05 19.48 1.47
N ALA A 294 18.76 18.18 1.59
CA ALA A 294 18.56 17.53 2.90
C ALA A 294 19.83 17.60 3.76
N LEU A 295 21.00 17.35 3.19
CA LEU A 295 22.29 17.49 3.92
C LEU A 295 22.53 18.93 4.36
N SER A 296 22.33 19.91 3.46
CA SER A 296 22.50 21.32 3.76
C SER A 296 21.55 21.80 4.86
N ASP A 297 20.28 21.40 4.78
CA ASP A 297 19.26 21.78 5.76
C ASP A 297 19.52 21.15 7.15
N ALA A 298 20.09 19.93 7.17
CA ALA A 298 20.54 19.28 8.40
C ALA A 298 21.86 19.86 8.95
N GLY A 299 22.52 20.74 8.19
CA GLY A 299 23.83 21.29 8.57
C GLY A 299 24.95 20.24 8.57
N LEU A 300 24.82 19.19 7.78
CA LEU A 300 25.75 18.07 7.72
C LEU A 300 26.45 17.95 6.37
N THR A 301 27.65 17.39 6.40
CA THR A 301 28.35 16.88 5.24
C THR A 301 28.06 15.38 5.07
N ALA A 302 28.23 14.87 3.85
CA ALA A 302 28.01 13.44 3.59
C ALA A 302 28.95 12.53 4.43
N SER A 303 30.14 13.00 4.78
CA SER A 303 31.12 12.24 5.61
C SER A 303 30.72 12.09 7.07
N GLU A 304 29.75 12.88 7.55
CA GLU A 304 29.21 12.78 8.92
C GLU A 304 28.07 11.77 9.03
N LEU A 305 27.63 11.24 7.91
CA LEU A 305 26.65 10.15 7.91
C LEU A 305 27.31 8.86 8.36
N SER A 306 26.69 8.15 9.27
CA SER A 306 27.12 6.81 9.69
C SER A 306 26.69 5.76 8.66
N LYS A 307 25.54 5.96 7.99
CA LYS A 307 24.95 5.01 7.06
C LYS A 307 23.96 5.66 6.08
N VAL A 308 23.80 5.02 4.92
CA VAL A 308 22.73 5.35 3.96
C VAL A 308 21.84 4.13 3.79
N LEU A 309 20.56 4.25 4.10
CA LEU A 309 19.54 3.21 3.94
C LEU A 309 18.81 3.41 2.62
N LEU A 310 18.66 2.33 1.85
CA LEU A 310 17.86 2.33 0.63
C LEU A 310 16.46 1.78 0.91
N VAL A 311 15.46 2.55 0.51
CA VAL A 311 14.03 2.23 0.64
C VAL A 311 13.36 2.40 -0.72
N GLY A 312 12.28 1.66 -0.95
CA GLY A 312 11.57 1.66 -2.21
C GLY A 312 12.21 0.77 -3.29
N GLY A 313 11.37 0.08 -4.05
CA GLY A 313 11.83 -0.92 -5.03
C GLY A 313 12.73 -0.38 -6.14
N SER A 314 12.61 0.93 -6.48
CA SER A 314 13.43 1.56 -7.53
C SER A 314 14.88 1.80 -7.10
N THR A 315 15.22 1.70 -5.81
CA THR A 315 16.60 1.73 -5.33
C THR A 315 17.40 0.47 -5.68
N ARG A 316 16.74 -0.55 -6.22
CA ARG A 316 17.40 -1.75 -6.75
C ARG A 316 18.12 -1.49 -8.09
N ILE A 317 17.80 -0.39 -8.78
CA ILE A 317 18.43 0.01 -10.04
C ILE A 317 19.91 0.34 -9.80
N PRO A 318 20.86 -0.32 -10.49
CA PRO A 318 22.31 -0.13 -10.26
C PRO A 318 22.73 1.34 -10.40
N ALA A 319 22.28 2.03 -11.44
CA ALA A 319 22.61 3.45 -11.67
C ALA A 319 22.17 4.35 -10.49
N VAL A 320 21.06 4.03 -9.82
CA VAL A 320 20.61 4.73 -8.61
C VAL A 320 21.58 4.48 -7.44
N GLN A 321 21.99 3.23 -7.23
CA GLN A 321 22.96 2.88 -6.17
C GLN A 321 24.31 3.56 -6.39
N ASP A 322 24.80 3.56 -7.64
CA ASP A 322 26.04 4.24 -8.01
C ASP A 322 25.94 5.76 -7.79
N LYS A 323 24.76 6.35 -8.09
CA LYS A 323 24.50 7.76 -7.84
C LYS A 323 24.54 8.09 -6.36
N VAL A 324 23.87 7.30 -5.51
CA VAL A 324 23.91 7.45 -4.05
C VAL A 324 25.34 7.38 -3.54
N LYS A 325 26.10 6.38 -3.96
CA LYS A 325 27.50 6.23 -3.60
C LYS A 325 28.36 7.42 -4.03
N SER A 326 28.13 7.94 -5.25
CA SER A 326 28.84 9.12 -5.75
C SER A 326 28.54 10.41 -4.97
N LEU A 327 27.29 10.55 -4.49
CA LEU A 327 26.85 11.73 -3.75
C LEU A 327 27.27 11.71 -2.28
N THR A 328 27.34 10.53 -1.68
CA THR A 328 27.55 10.37 -0.23
C THR A 328 28.92 9.85 0.13
N GLY A 329 29.63 9.21 -0.80
CA GLY A 329 30.88 8.48 -0.51
C GLY A 329 30.68 7.17 0.26
N HIS A 330 29.45 6.85 0.66
CA HIS A 330 29.11 5.64 1.41
C HIS A 330 28.57 4.55 0.49
N GLU A 331 28.91 3.30 0.78
CA GLU A 331 28.23 2.14 0.19
C GLU A 331 26.83 2.06 0.79
N PRO A 332 25.76 2.09 -0.02
CA PRO A 332 24.40 2.01 0.51
C PRO A 332 24.16 0.69 1.25
N SER A 333 23.50 0.77 2.40
CA SER A 333 23.14 -0.40 3.19
C SER A 333 22.00 -1.19 2.55
N LYS A 334 22.14 -2.51 2.49
CA LYS A 334 21.15 -3.46 1.99
C LYS A 334 20.58 -4.35 3.11
N THR A 335 20.70 -3.92 4.37
CA THR A 335 20.25 -4.71 5.53
C THR A 335 18.74 -4.78 5.66
N LEU A 336 18.03 -3.77 5.18
CA LEU A 336 16.57 -3.76 5.15
C LEU A 336 16.05 -4.29 3.82
N ASN A 337 14.90 -4.98 3.86
CA ASN A 337 14.14 -5.24 2.64
C ASN A 337 13.42 -3.93 2.24
N PRO A 338 13.78 -3.31 1.11
CA PRO A 338 13.23 -2.01 0.71
C PRO A 338 11.73 -2.02 0.39
N ASP A 339 11.13 -3.21 0.22
CA ASP A 339 9.70 -3.37 -0.06
C ASP A 339 8.85 -3.60 1.20
N GLU A 340 9.47 -3.88 2.36
CA GLU A 340 8.77 -4.29 3.58
C GLU A 340 9.09 -3.40 4.80
N CYS A 341 10.27 -2.76 4.84
CA CYS A 341 10.75 -2.06 6.02
C CYS A 341 9.83 -0.91 6.47
N VAL A 342 9.13 -0.28 5.55
CA VAL A 342 8.17 0.79 5.83
C VAL A 342 6.95 0.25 6.59
N ALA A 343 6.36 -0.86 6.14
CA ALA A 343 5.26 -1.51 6.85
C ALA A 343 5.69 -2.06 8.22
N ILE A 344 6.91 -2.61 8.30
CA ILE A 344 7.52 -3.06 9.55
C ILE A 344 7.59 -1.89 10.54
N GLY A 345 8.15 -0.75 10.15
CA GLY A 345 8.24 0.43 11.00
C GLY A 345 6.86 0.98 11.43
N ALA A 346 5.90 0.98 10.51
CA ALA A 346 4.52 1.35 10.81
C ALA A 346 3.89 0.41 11.86
N SER A 347 4.17 -0.91 11.76
CA SER A 347 3.65 -1.88 12.74
C SER A 347 4.28 -1.73 14.12
N ILE A 348 5.56 -1.36 14.20
CA ILE A 348 6.24 -1.04 15.47
C ILE A 348 5.58 0.17 16.12
N GLN A 349 5.30 1.22 15.35
CA GLN A 349 4.56 2.38 15.84
C GLN A 349 3.14 2.00 16.29
N GLY A 350 2.46 1.10 15.58
CA GLY A 350 1.17 0.56 15.97
C GLY A 350 1.25 -0.21 17.28
N GLY A 351 2.23 -1.08 17.43
CA GLY A 351 2.49 -1.83 18.67
C GLY A 351 2.77 -0.92 19.87
N LYS A 352 3.54 0.15 19.66
CA LYS A 352 3.77 1.17 20.69
C LYS A 352 2.45 1.82 21.15
N LEU A 353 1.60 2.22 20.20
CA LEU A 353 0.28 2.82 20.51
C LEU A 353 -0.66 1.82 21.18
N ALA A 354 -0.54 0.53 20.89
CA ALA A 354 -1.28 -0.55 21.55
C ALA A 354 -0.70 -0.94 22.91
N GLY A 355 0.52 -0.50 23.25
CA GLY A 355 1.23 -0.90 24.46
C GLY A 355 1.82 -2.32 24.39
N ASP A 356 2.15 -2.80 23.18
CA ASP A 356 2.76 -4.12 22.96
C ASP A 356 4.19 -4.15 23.53
N ALA A 357 4.51 -5.18 24.30
CA ALA A 357 5.88 -5.43 24.77
C ALA A 357 6.79 -5.71 23.56
N GLY A 358 7.95 -5.04 23.50
CA GLY A 358 8.91 -5.19 22.39
C GLY A 358 8.83 -4.11 21.30
N ALA A 359 7.79 -3.26 21.32
CA ALA A 359 7.75 -2.07 20.46
C ALA A 359 8.68 -0.94 20.93
N GLY A 360 9.27 -1.07 22.14
CA GLY A 360 10.17 -0.10 22.75
C GLY A 360 9.50 1.24 23.12
N ASP A 361 10.22 2.07 23.85
CA ASP A 361 9.78 3.43 24.21
C ASP A 361 10.41 4.51 23.29
N ILE A 362 10.62 4.16 22.01
CA ILE A 362 11.26 5.05 21.04
C ILE A 362 10.36 6.27 20.78
N LEU A 363 10.88 7.47 21.02
CA LEU A 363 10.22 8.72 20.68
C LEU A 363 10.51 9.07 19.20
N LEU A 364 9.45 9.31 18.42
CA LEU A 364 9.57 9.79 17.04
C LEU A 364 9.34 11.30 16.99
N LEU A 365 10.31 12.04 16.47
CA LEU A 365 10.22 13.46 16.19
C LEU A 365 10.37 13.67 14.68
N ASP A 366 9.31 14.08 14.04
CA ASP A 366 9.25 14.32 12.60
C ASP A 366 9.26 15.82 12.29
N VAL A 367 9.33 16.21 11.02
CA VAL A 367 9.41 17.60 10.60
C VAL A 367 8.37 17.93 9.53
N THR A 368 7.99 19.23 9.46
CA THR A 368 7.20 19.71 8.31
C THR A 368 8.10 19.87 7.07
N PRO A 369 7.72 19.33 5.90
CA PRO A 369 8.62 19.31 4.73
C PRO A 369 8.76 20.66 4.04
N LEU A 370 7.78 21.56 4.22
CA LEU A 370 7.71 22.85 3.54
C LEU A 370 7.31 23.96 4.51
N SER A 371 7.79 25.18 4.24
CA SER A 371 7.43 26.37 5.01
C SER A 371 5.94 26.69 4.86
N LEU A 372 5.34 27.17 5.96
CA LEU A 372 3.96 27.63 6.03
C LEU A 372 3.91 29.14 6.25
N SER A 373 3.10 29.80 5.44
CA SER A 373 3.02 31.25 5.37
C SER A 373 1.58 31.73 5.23
N ILE A 374 1.35 32.99 5.54
CA ILE A 374 0.13 33.70 5.11
C ILE A 374 0.48 34.77 4.09
N GLU A 375 -0.49 35.06 3.22
CA GLU A 375 -0.39 36.20 2.32
C GLU A 375 -0.55 37.51 3.10
N THR A 376 0.40 38.43 2.90
CA THR A 376 0.38 39.77 3.47
C THR A 376 0.36 40.83 2.37
N MET A 377 0.36 42.10 2.76
CA MET A 377 0.29 43.22 1.86
C MET A 377 1.34 43.14 0.73
N GLY A 378 0.91 43.36 -0.50
CA GLY A 378 1.77 43.20 -1.69
C GLY A 378 1.86 41.78 -2.25
N GLY A 379 1.04 40.83 -1.72
CA GLY A 379 1.06 39.42 -2.15
C GLY A 379 2.27 38.63 -1.63
N ILE A 380 2.92 39.12 -0.58
CA ILE A 380 4.11 38.50 0.01
C ILE A 380 3.69 37.31 0.88
N ALA A 381 4.40 36.20 0.75
CA ALA A 381 4.27 35.06 1.66
C ALA A 381 5.10 35.31 2.94
N THR A 382 4.44 35.70 4.02
CA THR A 382 5.09 35.91 5.31
C THR A 382 5.11 34.58 6.09
N ARG A 383 6.31 34.06 6.32
CA ARG A 383 6.52 32.76 6.97
C ARG A 383 6.27 32.82 8.47
N LEU A 384 5.52 31.84 8.97
CA LEU A 384 5.33 31.59 10.40
C LEU A 384 6.03 30.30 10.85
N ILE A 385 6.02 29.27 9.98
CA ILE A 385 6.71 28.01 10.24
C ILE A 385 7.68 27.75 9.10
N GLU A 386 8.95 27.60 9.43
CA GLU A 386 9.99 27.24 8.47
C GLU A 386 9.93 25.72 8.15
N ARG A 387 10.36 25.35 6.95
CA ARG A 387 10.56 23.93 6.61
C ARG A 387 11.54 23.29 7.61
N ASN A 388 11.40 21.97 7.78
CA ASN A 388 12.18 21.20 8.75
C ASN A 388 11.98 21.63 10.21
N THR A 389 10.86 22.31 10.53
CA THR A 389 10.46 22.53 11.92
C THR A 389 9.90 21.23 12.48
N THR A 390 10.41 20.79 13.64
CA THR A 390 9.96 19.59 14.36
C THR A 390 8.48 19.67 14.69
N ILE A 391 7.73 18.59 14.49
CA ILE A 391 6.30 18.48 14.78
C ILE A 391 6.05 17.41 15.88
N PRO A 392 5.01 17.60 16.73
CA PRO A 392 4.00 18.66 16.68
C PRO A 392 4.55 20.04 17.08
N THR A 393 3.99 21.10 16.49
CA THR A 393 4.43 22.47 16.80
C THR A 393 3.28 23.47 16.72
N ARG A 394 3.37 24.54 17.51
CA ARG A 394 2.44 25.65 17.48
C ARG A 394 3.19 26.97 17.48
N LYS A 395 2.91 27.82 16.48
CA LYS A 395 3.51 29.17 16.39
C LYS A 395 2.45 30.22 16.08
N SER A 396 2.57 31.37 16.75
CA SER A 396 1.67 32.52 16.57
C SER A 396 2.46 33.76 16.21
N GLN A 397 1.85 34.62 15.39
CA GLN A 397 2.36 35.94 15.07
C GLN A 397 1.22 36.95 14.98
N ILE A 398 1.47 38.19 15.45
CA ILE A 398 0.50 39.28 15.41
C ILE A 398 0.65 40.04 14.09
N PHE A 399 -0.45 40.19 13.40
CA PHE A 399 -0.63 40.99 12.19
C PHE A 399 -1.61 42.12 12.43
N SER A 400 -1.83 42.97 11.44
CA SER A 400 -2.75 44.09 11.54
C SER A 400 -3.47 44.34 10.21
N THR A 401 -4.43 45.27 10.23
CA THR A 401 -5.18 45.71 9.05
C THR A 401 -4.29 46.53 8.09
N ALA A 402 -4.51 46.39 6.80
CA ALA A 402 -3.78 47.08 5.74
C ALA A 402 -4.41 48.42 5.33
N ALA A 403 -5.68 48.67 5.69
CA ALA A 403 -6.43 49.88 5.37
C ALA A 403 -7.14 50.48 6.62
N ASP A 404 -7.39 51.79 6.58
CA ASP A 404 -8.20 52.45 7.61
C ASP A 404 -9.64 51.95 7.58
N ASN A 405 -10.22 51.79 8.78
CA ASN A 405 -11.60 51.32 8.99
C ASN A 405 -11.91 49.93 8.39
N GLN A 406 -10.89 49.13 8.22
CA GLN A 406 -11.05 47.76 7.76
C GLN A 406 -11.69 46.90 8.86
N THR A 407 -12.87 46.31 8.58
CA THR A 407 -13.69 45.55 9.54
C THR A 407 -13.55 44.03 9.38
N ALA A 408 -12.77 43.59 8.41
CA ALA A 408 -12.51 42.16 8.14
C ALA A 408 -11.12 41.97 7.51
N VAL A 409 -10.55 40.81 7.71
CA VAL A 409 -9.32 40.37 7.02
C VAL A 409 -9.52 38.98 6.41
N ASP A 410 -9.00 38.82 5.20
CA ASP A 410 -8.93 37.53 4.54
C ASP A 410 -7.55 36.92 4.79
N ILE A 411 -7.54 35.72 5.34
CA ILE A 411 -6.32 34.98 5.64
C ILE A 411 -6.14 33.91 4.56
N ASN A 412 -5.20 34.11 3.65
CA ASN A 412 -4.80 33.12 2.65
C ASN A 412 -3.57 32.37 3.15
N VAL A 413 -3.73 31.08 3.42
CA VAL A 413 -2.68 30.19 3.92
C VAL A 413 -1.99 29.53 2.74
N VAL A 414 -0.67 29.62 2.69
CA VAL A 414 0.14 29.07 1.59
C VAL A 414 1.30 28.23 2.12
N GLN A 415 1.69 27.23 1.31
CA GLN A 415 2.81 26.34 1.60
C GLN A 415 3.84 26.38 0.48
N GLY A 416 5.10 26.50 0.83
CA GLY A 416 6.24 26.52 -0.09
C GLY A 416 7.28 27.58 0.23
N GLU A 417 8.32 27.63 -0.61
CA GLU A 417 9.53 28.43 -0.35
C GLU A 417 9.59 29.74 -1.15
N ARG A 418 8.57 30.02 -1.98
CA ARG A 418 8.56 31.21 -2.82
C ARG A 418 8.18 32.45 -2.02
N GLN A 419 8.73 33.60 -2.42
CA GLN A 419 8.50 34.89 -1.72
C GLN A 419 7.08 35.45 -1.89
N PHE A 420 6.41 35.11 -3.01
CA PHE A 420 5.06 35.57 -3.28
C PHE A 420 4.03 34.44 -3.07
N ALA A 421 2.91 34.79 -2.45
CA ALA A 421 1.84 33.84 -2.12
C ALA A 421 1.31 33.10 -3.37
N ARG A 422 1.15 33.81 -4.50
CA ARG A 422 0.68 33.26 -5.78
C ARG A 422 1.57 32.16 -6.36
N ASP A 423 2.85 32.17 -6.00
CA ASP A 423 3.87 31.22 -6.50
C ASP A 423 4.03 30.00 -5.58
N ASN A 424 3.27 29.97 -4.48
CA ASN A 424 3.21 28.88 -3.51
C ASN A 424 1.87 28.11 -3.65
N LYS A 425 1.79 26.94 -3.04
CA LYS A 425 0.56 26.16 -2.98
C LYS A 425 -0.39 26.80 -1.97
N SER A 426 -1.56 27.29 -2.43
CA SER A 426 -2.62 27.70 -1.50
C SER A 426 -3.19 26.47 -0.81
N LEU A 427 -3.26 26.50 0.52
CA LEU A 427 -3.85 25.46 1.36
C LEU A 427 -5.30 25.79 1.72
N GLY A 428 -5.68 27.06 1.69
CA GLY A 428 -7.03 27.52 1.94
C GLY A 428 -7.09 28.99 2.32
N GLN A 429 -8.29 29.53 2.30
CA GLN A 429 -8.57 30.91 2.66
C GLN A 429 -9.76 30.97 3.60
N PHE A 430 -9.70 31.79 4.62
CA PHE A 430 -10.82 32.09 5.53
C PHE A 430 -10.84 33.56 5.90
N ARG A 431 -11.99 34.04 6.40
CA ARG A 431 -12.22 35.43 6.71
C ARG A 431 -12.53 35.64 8.18
N LEU A 432 -11.83 36.56 8.81
CA LEU A 432 -12.13 37.05 10.15
C LEU A 432 -12.87 38.39 10.03
N ASP A 433 -14.15 38.37 10.42
CA ASP A 433 -15.05 39.53 10.39
C ASP A 433 -15.25 40.15 11.77
N GLY A 434 -15.74 41.41 11.76
CA GLY A 434 -16.18 42.12 12.96
C GLY A 434 -15.05 42.72 13.78
N ILE A 435 -13.97 43.08 13.10
CA ILE A 435 -12.90 43.90 13.63
C ILE A 435 -13.46 45.34 13.80
N PRO A 436 -13.30 46.00 14.95
CA PRO A 436 -13.76 47.38 15.13
C PRO A 436 -13.04 48.31 14.15
N PRO A 437 -13.76 49.30 13.55
CA PRO A 437 -13.15 50.29 12.67
C PRO A 437 -12.07 51.07 13.43
N ALA A 438 -10.85 51.05 12.89
CA ALA A 438 -9.69 51.74 13.45
C ALA A 438 -8.73 52.13 12.30
N ARG A 439 -7.73 52.96 12.62
CA ARG A 439 -6.64 53.23 11.68
C ARG A 439 -5.91 51.94 11.36
N ARG A 440 -5.38 51.84 10.11
CA ARG A 440 -4.51 50.74 9.71
C ARG A 440 -3.37 50.54 10.71
N GLY A 441 -3.01 49.31 11.00
CA GLY A 441 -1.95 48.97 11.92
C GLY A 441 -2.33 48.98 13.40
N VAL A 442 -3.57 49.43 13.76
CA VAL A 442 -4.04 49.45 15.16
C VAL A 442 -4.65 48.14 15.63
N PRO A 443 -5.55 47.47 14.84
CA PRO A 443 -6.08 46.16 15.23
C PRO A 443 -4.95 45.13 15.35
N GLN A 444 -5.02 44.28 16.38
CA GLN A 444 -4.05 43.19 16.60
C GLN A 444 -4.73 41.86 16.30
N ILE A 445 -4.29 41.22 15.23
CA ILE A 445 -4.83 39.95 14.76
C ILE A 445 -3.75 38.91 14.95
N GLU A 446 -3.94 38.01 15.92
CA GLU A 446 -3.06 36.89 16.16
C GLU A 446 -3.41 35.75 15.20
N VAL A 447 -2.47 35.38 14.34
CA VAL A 447 -2.57 34.21 13.48
C VAL A 447 -1.73 33.10 14.08
N THR A 448 -2.35 31.95 14.33
CA THR A 448 -1.74 30.78 14.94
C THR A 448 -1.77 29.61 13.97
N PHE A 449 -0.62 28.99 13.76
CA PHE A 449 -0.46 27.71 13.11
C PHE A 449 -0.25 26.63 14.16
N ASP A 450 -1.04 25.57 14.09
CA ASP A 450 -0.97 24.40 14.96
C ASP A 450 -0.85 23.15 14.10
N ILE A 451 0.31 22.48 14.15
CA ILE A 451 0.59 21.25 13.39
C ILE A 451 0.60 20.08 14.37
N ASP A 452 -0.26 19.11 14.12
CA ASP A 452 -0.32 17.90 14.93
C ASP A 452 0.83 16.92 14.60
N ALA A 453 0.88 15.83 15.36
CA ALA A 453 1.88 14.79 15.16
C ALA A 453 1.75 14.02 13.83
N ASN A 454 0.63 14.15 13.12
CA ASN A 454 0.41 13.58 11.78
C ASN A 454 0.82 14.54 10.66
N GLY A 455 1.25 15.75 11.01
CA GLY A 455 1.57 16.82 10.07
C GLY A 455 0.35 17.55 9.52
N ILE A 456 -0.82 17.41 10.16
CA ILE A 456 -2.06 18.10 9.76
C ILE A 456 -2.06 19.50 10.36
N VAL A 457 -2.32 20.50 9.51
CA VAL A 457 -2.22 21.92 9.85
C VAL A 457 -3.60 22.51 10.18
N ASN A 458 -3.71 23.14 11.33
CA ASN A 458 -4.83 23.98 11.70
C ASN A 458 -4.35 25.43 11.79
N VAL A 459 -5.12 26.36 11.22
CA VAL A 459 -4.80 27.79 11.28
C VAL A 459 -5.97 28.53 11.89
N SER A 460 -5.70 29.36 12.90
CA SER A 460 -6.70 30.28 13.48
C SER A 460 -6.24 31.73 13.37
N ALA A 461 -7.19 32.64 13.29
CA ALA A 461 -6.99 34.07 13.37
C ALA A 461 -7.92 34.65 14.42
N LYS A 462 -7.36 35.42 15.37
CA LYS A 462 -8.07 36.01 16.50
C LYS A 462 -7.81 37.50 16.59
N ASP A 463 -8.87 38.32 16.62
CA ASP A 463 -8.78 39.72 16.98
C ASP A 463 -8.62 39.84 18.50
N LEU A 464 -7.46 40.28 18.94
CA LEU A 464 -7.14 40.42 20.38
C LEU A 464 -7.96 41.51 21.07
N GLY A 465 -8.49 42.50 20.31
CA GLY A 465 -9.32 43.56 20.84
C GLY A 465 -10.75 43.11 21.18
N THR A 466 -11.37 42.27 20.35
CA THR A 466 -12.74 41.79 20.55
C THR A 466 -12.82 40.37 21.07
N GLY A 467 -11.74 39.59 20.95
CA GLY A 467 -11.71 38.18 21.25
C GLY A 467 -12.38 37.30 20.19
N LYS A 468 -12.86 37.87 19.07
CA LYS A 468 -13.42 37.09 17.94
C LYS A 468 -12.34 36.26 17.27
N GLU A 469 -12.67 35.03 16.98
CA GLU A 469 -11.76 34.06 16.38
C GLU A 469 -12.44 33.32 15.24
N GLN A 470 -11.69 33.02 14.19
CA GLN A 470 -12.05 32.12 13.11
C GLN A 470 -10.89 31.15 12.90
N HIS A 471 -11.20 29.97 12.46
CA HIS A 471 -10.20 28.94 12.19
C HIS A 471 -10.54 28.18 10.89
N ILE A 472 -9.52 27.62 10.30
CA ILE A 472 -9.62 26.65 9.22
C ILE A 472 -8.73 25.47 9.59
N THR A 473 -9.30 24.26 9.53
CA THR A 473 -8.49 23.07 9.37
C THR A 473 -8.15 23.00 7.91
N ILE A 474 -6.88 22.90 7.58
CA ILE A 474 -6.47 22.83 6.18
C ILE A 474 -6.97 21.53 5.62
N THR A 475 -8.08 21.64 4.92
CA THR A 475 -8.64 20.58 4.09
C THR A 475 -8.51 21.10 2.68
N ALA A 476 -7.67 20.48 1.84
CA ALA A 476 -7.53 20.93 0.46
C ALA A 476 -8.91 20.92 -0.22
N GLY A 477 -9.11 21.83 -1.17
CA GLY A 477 -10.37 21.98 -1.91
C GLY A 477 -10.83 20.75 -2.70
N SER A 478 -10.12 19.63 -2.56
CA SER A 478 -10.42 18.30 -3.11
C SER A 478 -10.90 17.30 -2.05
N ASN A 479 -11.07 17.71 -0.80
CA ASN A 479 -11.50 16.80 0.25
C ASN A 479 -12.98 16.49 0.14
N MET A 480 -13.29 15.22 0.37
CA MET A 480 -14.67 14.76 0.52
C MET A 480 -15.29 15.44 1.76
N SER A 481 -16.53 15.84 1.67
CA SER A 481 -17.28 16.27 2.87
C SER A 481 -17.46 15.09 3.83
N ASP A 482 -17.71 15.36 5.11
CA ASP A 482 -18.01 14.29 6.07
C ASP A 482 -19.21 13.44 5.61
N GLU A 483 -20.20 14.04 4.95
CA GLU A 483 -21.35 13.34 4.36
C GLU A 483 -20.92 12.42 3.20
N ASP A 484 -20.00 12.88 2.32
CA ASP A 484 -19.47 12.07 1.24
C ASP A 484 -18.58 10.93 1.76
N ILE A 485 -17.80 11.18 2.83
CA ILE A 485 -17.01 10.15 3.51
C ILE A 485 -17.95 9.09 4.13
N ASP A 486 -18.99 9.50 4.84
CA ASP A 486 -19.96 8.58 5.45
C ASP A 486 -20.73 7.76 4.41
N LYS A 487 -21.01 8.35 3.24
CA LYS A 487 -21.60 7.64 2.10
C LYS A 487 -20.60 6.62 1.53
N ALA A 488 -19.35 7.01 1.32
CA ALA A 488 -18.31 6.13 0.83
C ALA A 488 -18.01 4.98 1.81
N VAL A 489 -18.06 5.23 3.13
CA VAL A 489 -17.95 4.17 4.17
C VAL A 489 -19.09 3.16 4.04
N LYS A 490 -20.33 3.61 3.85
CA LYS A 490 -21.47 2.69 3.69
C LYS A 490 -21.35 1.85 2.41
N GLU A 491 -21.04 2.50 1.28
CA GLU A 491 -20.81 1.80 0.00
C GLU A 491 -19.66 0.80 0.11
N ALA A 492 -18.57 1.17 0.79
CA ALA A 492 -17.44 0.29 1.04
C ALA A 492 -17.80 -0.96 1.87
N ALA A 493 -18.63 -0.78 2.91
CA ALA A 493 -19.13 -1.88 3.74
C ALA A 493 -20.08 -2.82 2.98
N GLU A 494 -20.91 -2.28 2.06
CA GLU A 494 -21.76 -3.09 1.19
C GLU A 494 -20.92 -3.98 0.24
N PHE A 495 -19.86 -3.44 -0.34
CA PHE A 495 -18.94 -4.22 -1.17
C PHE A 495 -18.17 -5.28 -0.37
N GLU A 496 -17.72 -4.97 0.85
CA GLU A 496 -17.07 -5.95 1.73
C GLU A 496 -17.99 -7.15 2.02
N ALA A 497 -19.28 -6.88 2.27
CA ALA A 497 -20.27 -7.94 2.51
C ALA A 497 -20.52 -8.79 1.26
N GLN A 498 -20.54 -8.17 0.07
CA GLN A 498 -20.67 -8.88 -1.21
C GLN A 498 -19.44 -9.74 -1.50
N ASP A 499 -18.24 -9.18 -1.34
CA ASP A 499 -16.97 -9.89 -1.56
C ASP A 499 -16.84 -11.10 -0.61
N LYS A 500 -17.26 -10.96 0.65
CA LYS A 500 -17.28 -12.06 1.62
C LYS A 500 -18.22 -13.19 1.19
N LYS A 501 -19.45 -12.87 0.80
CA LYS A 501 -20.42 -13.85 0.32
C LYS A 501 -19.91 -14.59 -0.91
N ARG A 502 -19.28 -13.88 -1.83
CA ARG A 502 -18.71 -14.44 -3.04
C ARG A 502 -17.56 -15.39 -2.74
N LYS A 503 -16.66 -15.01 -1.82
CA LYS A 503 -15.58 -15.89 -1.37
C LYS A 503 -16.15 -17.18 -0.76
N GLU A 504 -17.14 -17.08 0.12
CA GLU A 504 -17.83 -18.23 0.72
C GLU A 504 -18.44 -19.14 -0.35
N ALA A 505 -18.97 -18.57 -1.44
CA ALA A 505 -19.53 -19.32 -2.55
C ALA A 505 -18.45 -20.08 -3.33
N ILE A 506 -17.33 -19.42 -3.65
CA ILE A 506 -16.18 -20.01 -4.34
C ILE A 506 -15.56 -21.12 -3.49
N ASP A 507 -15.36 -20.86 -2.19
CA ASP A 507 -14.79 -21.85 -1.28
C ASP A 507 -15.69 -23.09 -1.17
N ALA A 508 -17.00 -22.93 -1.02
CA ALA A 508 -17.96 -24.03 -0.99
C ALA A 508 -17.94 -24.89 -2.26
N ARG A 509 -17.84 -24.23 -3.42
CA ARG A 509 -17.73 -24.92 -4.73
C ARG A 509 -16.42 -25.69 -4.86
N ASN A 510 -15.29 -25.08 -4.48
CA ASN A 510 -13.97 -25.71 -4.58
C ASN A 510 -13.85 -26.91 -3.64
N GLU A 511 -14.40 -26.83 -2.43
CA GLU A 511 -14.48 -27.95 -1.51
C GLU A 511 -15.34 -29.09 -2.08
N ALA A 512 -16.47 -28.76 -2.71
CA ALA A 512 -17.34 -29.74 -3.35
C ALA A 512 -16.65 -30.42 -4.55
N ASP A 513 -15.96 -29.68 -5.39
CA ASP A 513 -15.18 -30.20 -6.51
C ASP A 513 -14.06 -31.15 -6.03
N SER A 514 -13.33 -30.74 -5.00
CA SER A 514 -12.32 -31.59 -4.36
C SER A 514 -12.91 -32.89 -3.83
N MET A 515 -14.08 -32.81 -3.20
CA MET A 515 -14.78 -34.00 -2.67
C MET A 515 -15.27 -34.91 -3.79
N VAL A 516 -15.80 -34.38 -4.90
CA VAL A 516 -16.17 -35.15 -6.09
C VAL A 516 -14.95 -35.91 -6.61
N PHE A 517 -13.82 -35.25 -6.76
CA PHE A 517 -12.59 -35.88 -7.23
C PHE A 517 -12.08 -36.97 -6.29
N GLN A 518 -12.04 -36.69 -4.97
CA GLN A 518 -11.57 -37.66 -3.99
C GLN A 518 -12.48 -38.88 -3.90
N THR A 519 -13.80 -38.67 -3.94
CA THR A 519 -14.78 -39.77 -3.88
C THR A 519 -14.73 -40.60 -5.13
N GLN A 520 -14.61 -40.00 -6.33
CA GLN A 520 -14.45 -40.73 -7.59
C GLN A 520 -13.21 -41.62 -7.57
N LYS A 521 -12.08 -41.06 -7.14
CA LYS A 521 -10.81 -41.79 -6.99
C LYS A 521 -10.96 -42.96 -5.99
N ALA A 522 -11.58 -42.73 -4.86
CA ALA A 522 -11.82 -43.75 -3.84
C ALA A 522 -12.72 -44.86 -4.35
N MET A 523 -13.74 -44.55 -5.16
CA MET A 523 -14.60 -45.54 -5.80
C MET A 523 -13.85 -46.40 -6.83
N ASP A 524 -12.98 -45.79 -7.62
CA ASP A 524 -12.15 -46.49 -8.61
C ASP A 524 -11.15 -47.45 -7.92
N GLU A 525 -10.57 -47.03 -6.79
CA GLU A 525 -9.66 -47.85 -5.96
C GLU A 525 -10.37 -48.99 -5.22
N ALA A 526 -11.59 -48.74 -4.75
CA ALA A 526 -12.37 -49.77 -4.03
C ALA A 526 -12.90 -50.90 -4.95
N GLY A 527 -13.19 -50.57 -6.20
CA GLY A 527 -13.65 -51.54 -7.23
C GLY A 527 -14.83 -52.40 -6.77
N ASP A 528 -14.65 -53.74 -6.77
CA ASP A 528 -15.67 -54.72 -6.39
C ASP A 528 -15.72 -55.04 -4.87
N LYS A 529 -14.96 -54.31 -4.06
CA LYS A 529 -14.91 -54.51 -2.59
C LYS A 529 -16.10 -53.87 -1.84
N LEU A 530 -16.84 -53.01 -2.50
CA LEU A 530 -18.05 -52.37 -1.98
C LEU A 530 -19.29 -53.19 -2.27
N ASP A 531 -20.22 -53.17 -1.33
CA ASP A 531 -21.56 -53.76 -1.57
C ASP A 531 -22.28 -52.96 -2.67
N VAL A 532 -23.01 -53.64 -3.55
CA VAL A 532 -23.69 -53.05 -4.71
C VAL A 532 -24.63 -51.90 -4.28
N SER A 533 -25.31 -52.02 -3.13
CA SER A 533 -26.20 -51.00 -2.65
C SER A 533 -25.47 -49.75 -2.12
N ASP A 534 -24.33 -49.92 -1.43
CA ASP A 534 -23.50 -48.79 -0.95
C ASP A 534 -22.83 -48.04 -2.13
N LYS A 535 -22.36 -48.81 -3.13
CA LYS A 535 -21.81 -48.26 -4.36
C LYS A 535 -22.82 -47.41 -5.15
N ALA A 536 -24.05 -47.91 -5.29
CA ALA A 536 -25.12 -47.20 -6.00
C ALA A 536 -25.55 -45.90 -5.28
N ALA A 537 -25.54 -45.91 -3.92
CA ALA A 537 -25.85 -44.72 -3.12
C ALA A 537 -24.78 -43.65 -3.31
N VAL A 538 -23.49 -44.02 -3.22
CA VAL A 538 -22.37 -43.10 -3.40
C VAL A 538 -22.35 -42.53 -4.83
N GLU A 539 -22.56 -43.36 -5.84
CA GLU A 539 -22.64 -42.93 -7.26
C GLU A 539 -23.78 -41.92 -7.49
N THR A 540 -24.92 -42.12 -6.86
CA THR A 540 -26.07 -41.22 -6.97
C THR A 540 -25.75 -39.84 -6.39
N ASP A 541 -25.20 -39.79 -5.19
CA ASP A 541 -24.88 -38.53 -4.51
C ASP A 541 -23.67 -37.83 -5.13
N LEU A 542 -22.68 -38.59 -5.60
CA LEU A 542 -21.53 -38.10 -6.35
C LEU A 542 -21.96 -37.40 -7.66
N ASN A 543 -22.83 -38.05 -8.44
CA ASN A 543 -23.32 -37.48 -9.68
C ASN A 543 -24.21 -36.25 -9.45
N ALA A 544 -24.98 -36.24 -8.36
CA ALA A 544 -25.78 -35.09 -7.98
C ALA A 544 -24.90 -33.88 -7.61
N LEU A 545 -23.87 -34.07 -6.77
CA LEU A 545 -22.93 -33.02 -6.40
C LEU A 545 -22.14 -32.52 -7.61
N LYS A 546 -21.64 -33.44 -8.44
CA LYS A 546 -20.92 -33.11 -9.66
C LYS A 546 -21.77 -32.27 -10.62
N ALA A 547 -23.03 -32.59 -10.82
CA ALA A 547 -23.94 -31.82 -11.66
C ALA A 547 -24.15 -30.38 -11.15
N LEU A 548 -24.21 -30.19 -9.83
CA LEU A 548 -24.32 -28.86 -9.21
C LEU A 548 -23.01 -28.06 -9.39
N VAL A 549 -21.85 -28.68 -9.20
CA VAL A 549 -20.54 -28.05 -9.41
C VAL A 549 -20.33 -27.67 -10.87
N ASP A 550 -20.60 -28.59 -11.81
CA ASP A 550 -20.42 -28.36 -13.26
C ASP A 550 -21.43 -27.33 -13.81
N GLY A 551 -22.63 -27.24 -13.22
CA GLY A 551 -23.68 -26.29 -13.58
C GLY A 551 -23.55 -24.92 -12.92
N SER A 552 -22.60 -24.71 -12.00
CA SER A 552 -22.41 -23.45 -11.28
C SER A 552 -21.33 -22.58 -11.92
N ASP A 553 -21.62 -21.29 -12.08
CA ASP A 553 -20.62 -20.28 -12.43
C ASP A 553 -19.98 -19.77 -11.13
N PRO A 554 -18.68 -20.04 -10.87
CA PRO A 554 -18.02 -19.65 -9.63
C PRO A 554 -18.05 -18.14 -9.38
N GLU A 555 -18.26 -17.36 -10.44
CA GLU A 555 -18.30 -15.90 -10.36
C GLU A 555 -19.70 -15.34 -10.06
N ASN A 556 -20.78 -16.11 -10.28
CA ASN A 556 -22.15 -15.61 -10.19
C ASN A 556 -23.12 -16.58 -9.47
N MET A 557 -22.62 -17.32 -8.47
CA MET A 557 -23.49 -18.23 -7.70
C MET A 557 -24.46 -17.45 -6.80
N THR A 558 -25.72 -17.87 -6.81
CA THR A 558 -26.73 -17.38 -5.85
C THR A 558 -26.60 -18.07 -4.50
N ASP A 559 -27.06 -17.41 -3.42
CA ASP A 559 -27.07 -18.00 -2.07
C ASP A 559 -27.77 -19.39 -2.09
N ALA A 560 -28.85 -19.57 -2.87
CA ALA A 560 -29.56 -20.83 -3.01
C ALA A 560 -28.68 -21.94 -3.64
N GLN A 561 -27.90 -21.63 -4.66
CA GLN A 561 -26.96 -22.59 -5.29
C GLN A 561 -25.84 -22.99 -4.33
N VAL A 562 -25.35 -22.05 -3.52
CA VAL A 562 -24.34 -22.35 -2.47
C VAL A 562 -24.91 -23.31 -1.44
N ASP A 563 -26.15 -23.09 -0.98
CA ASP A 563 -26.81 -23.95 -0.01
C ASP A 563 -27.10 -25.35 -0.59
N GLU A 564 -27.50 -25.44 -1.87
CA GLU A 564 -27.67 -26.71 -2.57
C GLU A 564 -26.36 -27.50 -2.68
N ILE A 565 -25.25 -26.83 -3.03
CA ILE A 565 -23.92 -27.47 -3.10
C ILE A 565 -23.48 -27.95 -1.72
N LYS A 566 -23.65 -27.15 -0.66
CA LYS A 566 -23.33 -27.55 0.73
C LYS A 566 -24.15 -28.77 1.17
N ALA A 567 -25.46 -28.76 0.93
CA ALA A 567 -26.34 -29.87 1.28
C ALA A 567 -25.99 -31.16 0.50
N ALA A 568 -25.71 -31.05 -0.79
CA ALA A 568 -25.31 -32.20 -1.61
C ALA A 568 -23.92 -32.73 -1.20
N LYS A 569 -22.99 -31.87 -0.79
CA LYS A 569 -21.69 -32.25 -0.23
C LYS A 569 -21.83 -33.03 1.08
N GLU A 570 -22.67 -32.57 2.01
CA GLU A 570 -22.96 -33.29 3.27
C GLU A 570 -23.55 -34.68 2.99
N LYS A 571 -24.50 -34.75 2.06
CA LYS A 571 -25.13 -36.02 1.68
C LYS A 571 -24.14 -37.00 1.06
N LEU A 572 -23.23 -36.52 0.17
CA LEU A 572 -22.16 -37.35 -0.37
C LEU A 572 -21.18 -37.80 0.72
N MET A 573 -20.88 -36.93 1.69
CA MET A 573 -20.01 -37.26 2.82
C MET A 573 -20.60 -38.39 3.67
N GLU A 574 -21.91 -38.37 3.94
CA GLU A 574 -22.61 -39.43 4.67
C GLU A 574 -22.59 -40.75 3.90
N SER A 575 -22.94 -40.75 2.60
CA SER A 575 -22.98 -41.96 1.81
C SER A 575 -21.57 -42.54 1.54
N ALA A 576 -20.54 -41.70 1.41
CA ALA A 576 -19.16 -42.10 1.18
C ALA A 576 -18.41 -42.54 2.46
N GLN A 577 -18.97 -42.33 3.66
CA GLN A 577 -18.31 -42.68 4.93
C GLN A 577 -17.85 -44.14 5.02
N LYS A 578 -18.69 -45.08 4.56
CA LYS A 578 -18.36 -46.49 4.52
C LYS A 578 -17.28 -46.83 3.50
N LEU A 579 -17.27 -46.12 2.37
CA LEU A 579 -16.25 -46.24 1.32
C LEU A 579 -14.87 -45.92 1.86
N PHE A 580 -14.74 -44.77 2.52
CA PHE A 580 -13.46 -44.33 3.08
C PHE A 580 -12.99 -45.22 4.23
N ALA A 581 -13.92 -45.71 5.10
CA ALA A 581 -13.60 -46.65 6.16
C ALA A 581 -13.02 -47.96 5.60
N LYS A 582 -13.66 -48.55 4.58
CA LYS A 582 -13.18 -49.80 3.93
C LYS A 582 -11.84 -49.61 3.22
N LEU A 583 -11.58 -48.45 2.59
CA LEU A 583 -10.28 -48.15 2.00
C LEU A 583 -9.18 -48.05 3.04
N TYR A 584 -9.46 -47.39 4.17
CA TYR A 584 -8.52 -47.28 5.28
C TYR A 584 -8.16 -48.66 5.86
N GLU A 585 -9.16 -49.53 6.09
CA GLU A 585 -8.95 -50.91 6.55
C GLU A 585 -8.11 -51.72 5.52
N SER A 586 -8.36 -51.55 4.25
CA SER A 586 -7.61 -52.24 3.18
C SER A 586 -6.16 -51.79 3.07
N GLN A 587 -5.86 -50.54 3.35
CA GLN A 587 -4.50 -50.01 3.36
C GLN A 587 -3.72 -50.47 4.60
N GLN A 588 -4.39 -50.57 5.76
CA GLN A 588 -3.77 -51.15 6.97
C GLN A 588 -3.47 -52.65 6.81
N ALA A 589 -4.34 -53.39 6.11
CA ALA A 589 -4.14 -54.81 5.86
C ALA A 589 -3.02 -55.10 4.82
N ALA A 590 -2.68 -54.15 3.98
CA ALA A 590 -1.66 -54.29 2.90
C ALA A 590 -0.21 -53.94 3.36
N GLY A 591 0.00 -53.57 4.64
CA GLY A 591 1.33 -53.45 5.24
C GLY A 591 2.28 -52.44 4.58
N GLY A 592 1.75 -51.40 3.93
CA GLY A 592 2.55 -50.39 3.27
C GLY A 592 2.53 -49.06 4.03
N ALA A 593 3.71 -48.48 4.27
CA ALA A 593 3.88 -47.13 4.80
C ALA A 593 3.06 -46.13 3.96
N GLY A 594 2.11 -45.48 4.60
CA GLY A 594 1.23 -44.51 3.95
C GLY A 594 2.00 -43.29 3.42
N PRO A 595 1.55 -42.69 2.33
CA PRO A 595 2.04 -41.37 1.93
C PRO A 595 1.58 -40.34 2.94
N ASP A 596 2.50 -39.52 3.36
CA ASP A 596 2.32 -38.37 4.22
C ASP A 596 1.21 -37.44 3.68
N MET A 597 0.03 -37.51 4.31
CA MET A 597 -1.06 -36.59 4.03
C MET A 597 -0.95 -35.42 5.00
N GLY A 598 -0.41 -34.31 4.51
CA GLY A 598 -0.33 -33.06 5.20
C GLY A 598 -1.65 -32.70 5.90
N ALA A 599 -1.56 -32.43 7.19
CA ALA A 599 -2.66 -32.08 8.07
C ALA A 599 -3.40 -30.82 7.60
N GLY A 600 -4.60 -31.03 7.03
CA GLY A 600 -5.65 -30.02 6.90
C GLY A 600 -6.62 -30.16 8.08
N ALA A 601 -6.80 -29.08 8.80
CA ALA A 601 -7.58 -28.99 10.03
C ALA A 601 -9.00 -29.54 9.89
N GLY A 602 -9.35 -30.51 10.73
CA GLY A 602 -10.73 -30.93 10.98
C GLY A 602 -11.29 -30.23 12.23
N PRO A 603 -12.62 -30.02 12.34
CA PRO A 603 -13.21 -29.24 13.43
C PRO A 603 -13.20 -30.01 14.76
N ASP A 604 -12.83 -29.26 15.76
CA ASP A 604 -12.85 -29.60 17.19
C ASP A 604 -14.26 -29.95 17.69
N MET A 605 -14.45 -31.14 18.24
CA MET A 605 -15.55 -31.47 19.14
C MET A 605 -14.98 -31.92 20.48
N GLY A 606 -15.09 -31.02 21.45
CA GLY A 606 -14.60 -31.21 22.79
C GLY A 606 -15.31 -32.29 23.61
N ALA A 607 -14.57 -32.97 24.46
CA ALA A 607 -14.92 -33.30 25.85
C ALA A 607 -13.76 -34.04 26.58
N GLY A 608 -13.26 -33.40 27.61
CA GLY A 608 -13.11 -33.98 28.95
C GLY A 608 -12.00 -34.97 29.28
N ALA A 609 -11.04 -34.43 30.06
CA ALA A 609 -10.47 -35.01 31.30
C ALA A 609 -9.29 -36.00 31.26
N SER A 610 -8.23 -35.52 31.87
CA SER A 610 -7.37 -36.09 32.93
C SER A 610 -6.09 -36.85 32.60
N ASN A 611 -5.00 -36.22 33.10
CA ASN A 611 -3.80 -36.75 33.80
C ASN A 611 -2.92 -37.88 33.21
N GLY A 612 -1.62 -37.58 33.11
CA GLY A 612 -0.58 -38.60 33.20
C GLY A 612 0.79 -38.15 32.68
N SER A 613 1.68 -37.87 33.61
CA SER A 613 3.10 -37.51 33.57
C SER A 613 4.00 -38.22 32.55
N ALA A 614 4.90 -37.47 32.00
CA ALA A 614 6.30 -37.60 31.53
C ALA A 614 7.02 -39.00 31.56
N PRO A 615 8.21 -39.22 30.91
CA PRO A 615 9.34 -38.31 30.72
C PRO A 615 10.12 -38.39 29.38
N TYR A 616 10.91 -37.39 29.16
CA TYR A 616 12.18 -37.19 28.41
C TYR A 616 12.80 -38.33 27.60
N GLY A 617 13.23 -37.99 26.40
CA GLY A 617 14.28 -38.69 25.64
C GLY A 617 14.78 -37.80 24.49
N ASP A 618 15.99 -37.28 24.65
CA ASP A 618 16.82 -36.61 23.64
C ASP A 618 17.07 -37.53 22.44
N ASP A 619 17.01 -36.98 21.22
CA ASP A 619 17.95 -37.33 20.15
C ASP A 619 17.98 -36.23 19.09
N VAL A 620 19.10 -35.51 19.10
CA VAL A 620 19.57 -34.57 18.07
C VAL A 620 20.14 -35.37 16.92
N VAL A 621 19.68 -35.14 15.70
CA VAL A 621 20.40 -35.54 14.48
C VAL A 621 20.66 -34.31 13.61
N ASP A 622 21.93 -33.95 13.58
CA ASP A 622 22.53 -33.00 12.61
C ASP A 622 22.35 -33.52 11.18
N GLY A 623 21.90 -32.67 10.31
CA GLY A 623 21.85 -32.90 8.87
C GLY A 623 22.48 -31.75 8.10
N ASP A 624 23.73 -31.97 7.67
CA ASP A 624 24.52 -31.13 6.76
C ASP A 624 23.75 -30.81 5.46
N TYR A 625 23.68 -29.52 5.08
CA TYR A 625 23.40 -29.09 3.73
C TYR A 625 24.64 -28.54 3.05
N LYS A 626 25.06 -29.20 1.97
CA LYS A 626 26.07 -28.70 1.03
C LYS A 626 25.40 -27.82 -0.03
N GLU A 627 26.00 -26.65 -0.25
CA GLU A 627 25.80 -25.76 -1.39
C GLU A 627 26.09 -26.44 -2.73
N VAL A 628 25.23 -26.19 -3.72
CA VAL A 628 25.61 -26.12 -5.13
C VAL A 628 24.92 -24.91 -5.75
#